data_87437facde9f1cc8a1b9d47162f92086
#
_entry.id   87437facde9f1cc8a1b9d47162f92086
#
_cell.length_a   1.000
_cell.length_b   1.000
_cell.length_c   1.000
_cell.angle_alpha   90.00
_cell.angle_beta   90.00
_cell.angle_gamma   90.00
#
_symmetry.space_group_name_H-M   'P 1'
#
loop_
_entity.id
_entity.type
_entity.pdbx_description
1 polymer ?
#
loop_
_entity_poly.entity_id
_entity_poly.type
_entity_poly.pdbx_seq_one_letter_code
_entity_poly.pdbx_strand_id
1 'polypeptide(L)'
;LLMATINGQFDAAAVLLRHGANPNIGSSLNGVTPLFAAVNSEWQPRTRYPQPQEREGQEHGYLEVMEALLEAGADPDGRMTLHPWYMEYTGCGNSQCGLIDMKGATAFVRAAYATDVNAMRLLMRWGADPHVATKAPARRNRRTTQERIRESQVEALDNVEEFEELSDSAQATAVV
;
A
#
# COMPACT_ATOMS: atom_id res chain seq x y z
N LEU A 1 16.89 2.12 5.43
CA LEU A 1 16.85 1.42 4.15
C LEU A 1 15.50 1.63 3.45
N LEU A 2 14.38 1.26 4.10
CA LEU A 2 13.04 1.40 3.49
C LEU A 2 12.76 2.82 2.97
N MET A 3 13.06 3.86 3.74
CA MET A 3 12.85 5.26 3.30
C MET A 3 13.71 5.63 2.09
N ALA A 4 14.93 5.12 2.02
CA ALA A 4 15.79 5.34 0.85
C ALA A 4 15.17 4.70 -0.41
N THR A 5 14.69 3.46 -0.32
CA THR A 5 14.07 2.76 -1.45
C THR A 5 12.72 3.36 -1.87
N ILE A 6 11.88 3.79 -0.92
CA ILE A 6 10.60 4.49 -1.22
C ILE A 6 10.84 5.77 -2.03
N ASN A 7 11.88 6.52 -1.67
CA ASN A 7 12.20 7.78 -2.34
C ASN A 7 13.10 7.60 -3.58
N GLY A 8 13.44 6.37 -3.95
CA GLY A 8 14.33 6.09 -5.08
C GLY A 8 15.77 6.59 -4.89
N GLN A 9 16.21 6.71 -3.63
CA GLN A 9 17.58 7.10 -3.26
C GLN A 9 18.46 5.85 -3.23
N PHE A 10 18.81 5.35 -4.41
CA PHE A 10 19.43 4.04 -4.60
C PHE A 10 20.87 3.99 -4.09
N ASP A 11 21.66 5.06 -4.26
CA ASP A 11 23.01 5.14 -3.70
C ASP A 11 23.00 5.07 -2.18
N ALA A 12 22.06 5.79 -1.54
CA ALA A 12 21.88 5.73 -0.10
C ALA A 12 21.45 4.32 0.35
N ALA A 13 20.57 3.65 -0.40
CA ALA A 13 20.16 2.28 -0.11
C ALA A 13 21.35 1.31 -0.22
N ALA A 14 22.18 1.45 -1.24
CA ALA A 14 23.40 0.64 -1.42
C ALA A 14 24.41 0.85 -0.27
N VAL A 15 24.60 2.10 0.17
CA VAL A 15 25.45 2.39 1.35
C VAL A 15 24.90 1.69 2.59
N LEU A 16 23.61 1.80 2.86
CA LEU A 16 22.98 1.19 4.03
C LEU A 16 23.12 -0.34 4.01
N LEU A 17 22.94 -0.98 2.84
CA LEU A 17 23.12 -2.41 2.70
C LEU A 17 24.57 -2.86 2.97
N ARG A 18 25.56 -2.13 2.45
CA ARG A 18 26.99 -2.40 2.75
C ARG A 18 27.31 -2.29 4.25
N HIS A 19 26.55 -1.49 4.99
CA HIS A 19 26.68 -1.36 6.45
C HIS A 19 25.77 -2.32 7.24
N GLY A 20 25.20 -3.34 6.61
CA GLY A 20 24.45 -4.39 7.27
C GLY A 20 23.01 -4.02 7.64
N ALA A 21 22.40 -3.04 6.95
CA ALA A 21 20.99 -2.73 7.14
C ALA A 21 20.13 -3.95 6.78
N ASN A 22 19.22 -4.35 7.68
CA ASN A 22 18.34 -5.48 7.46
C ASN A 22 17.34 -5.18 6.32
N PRO A 23 17.37 -5.97 5.22
CA PRO A 23 16.53 -5.74 4.04
C PRO A 23 15.06 -6.10 4.25
N ASN A 24 14.72 -6.81 5.36
CA ASN A 24 13.37 -7.27 5.65
C ASN A 24 12.58 -6.37 6.59
N ILE A 25 13.17 -5.25 7.08
CA ILE A 25 12.43 -4.28 7.87
C ILE A 25 11.56 -3.44 6.95
N GLY A 26 10.28 -3.82 6.89
CA GLY A 26 9.24 -3.13 6.14
C GLY A 26 8.40 -2.17 6.99
N SER A 27 7.42 -1.56 6.36
CA SER A 27 6.45 -0.69 7.02
C SER A 27 5.47 -1.50 7.88
N SER A 28 5.33 -1.15 9.15
CA SER A 28 4.34 -1.75 10.06
C SER A 28 2.89 -1.39 9.67
N LEU A 29 2.68 -0.31 8.90
CA LEU A 29 1.34 0.13 8.50
C LEU A 29 0.78 -0.67 7.33
N ASN A 30 1.59 -0.92 6.30
CA ASN A 30 1.11 -1.45 5.03
C ASN A 30 1.96 -2.61 4.48
N GLY A 31 2.97 -3.05 5.21
CA GLY A 31 3.81 -4.18 4.81
C GLY A 31 4.76 -3.90 3.63
N VAL A 32 4.95 -2.64 3.24
CA VAL A 32 5.92 -2.29 2.18
C VAL A 32 7.31 -2.70 2.62
N THR A 33 7.93 -3.60 1.83
CA THR A 33 9.32 -4.00 2.03
C THR A 33 10.27 -3.14 1.19
N PRO A 34 11.56 -3.03 1.55
CA PRO A 34 12.55 -2.34 0.71
C PRO A 34 12.60 -2.87 -0.73
N LEU A 35 12.44 -4.19 -0.91
CA LEU A 35 12.43 -4.83 -2.24
C LEU A 35 11.22 -4.40 -3.08
N PHE A 36 10.01 -4.40 -2.50
CA PHE A 36 8.81 -3.88 -3.14
C PHE A 36 8.97 -2.40 -3.49
N ALA A 37 9.48 -1.61 -2.54
CA ALA A 37 9.68 -0.18 -2.70
C ALA A 37 10.65 0.16 -3.84
N ALA A 38 11.71 -0.61 -4.02
CA ALA A 38 12.69 -0.41 -5.10
C ALA A 38 12.02 -0.55 -6.48
N VAL A 39 11.23 -1.62 -6.70
CA VAL A 39 10.45 -1.78 -7.94
C VAL A 39 9.44 -0.65 -8.09
N ASN A 40 8.72 -0.34 -7.01
CA ASN A 40 7.66 0.65 -7.06
C ASN A 40 8.17 2.05 -7.38
N SER A 41 9.30 2.46 -6.80
CA SER A 41 9.88 3.80 -7.02
C SER A 41 10.29 4.02 -8.48
N GLU A 42 10.63 2.95 -9.22
CA GLU A 42 10.90 3.04 -10.66
C GLU A 42 9.65 3.38 -11.46
N TRP A 43 8.54 2.71 -11.15
CA TRP A 43 7.31 2.74 -11.93
C TRP A 43 6.19 3.59 -11.31
N GLN A 44 6.45 4.23 -10.19
CA GLN A 44 5.48 5.11 -9.56
C GLN A 44 5.29 6.37 -10.40
N PRO A 45 4.04 6.79 -10.66
CA PRO A 45 3.78 8.10 -11.25
C PRO A 45 4.43 9.18 -10.39
N ARG A 46 5.35 9.91 -10.98
CA ARG A 46 6.09 10.95 -10.25
C ARG A 46 5.23 12.20 -10.14
N THR A 47 5.59 13.04 -9.19
CA THR A 47 4.93 14.32 -8.93
C THR A 47 4.74 15.14 -10.20
N ARG A 48 3.80 16.08 -10.16
CA ARG A 48 3.50 17.03 -11.24
C ARG A 48 4.74 17.81 -11.72
N TYR A 49 5.80 17.82 -10.94
CA TYR A 49 7.10 18.42 -11.23
C TYR A 49 8.19 17.33 -11.11
N PRO A 50 8.47 16.59 -12.19
CA PRO A 50 9.54 15.61 -12.19
C PRO A 50 10.88 16.31 -11.88
N GLN A 51 11.66 15.72 -10.99
CA GLN A 51 13.03 16.16 -10.69
C GLN A 51 14.01 15.18 -11.34
N PRO A 52 14.32 15.33 -12.62
CA PRO A 52 15.18 14.38 -13.34
C PRO A 52 16.57 14.26 -12.71
N GLN A 53 17.06 15.32 -12.10
CA GLN A 53 18.38 15.35 -11.43
C GLN A 53 18.53 14.36 -10.28
N GLU A 54 17.43 13.95 -9.63
CA GLU A 54 17.48 12.96 -8.54
C GLU A 54 17.92 11.58 -9.03
N ARG A 55 17.63 11.23 -10.28
CA ARG A 55 18.04 9.97 -10.89
C ARG A 55 19.38 10.09 -11.61
N GLU A 56 19.57 11.16 -12.35
CA GLU A 56 20.79 11.38 -13.16
C GLU A 56 22.05 11.49 -12.31
N GLY A 57 21.92 11.87 -11.03
CA GLY A 57 23.03 11.97 -10.09
C GLY A 57 23.35 10.70 -9.31
N GLN A 58 22.64 9.58 -9.55
CA GLN A 58 22.86 8.33 -8.84
C GLN A 58 23.70 7.36 -9.68
N GLU A 59 24.62 6.64 -9.01
CA GLU A 59 25.47 5.62 -9.62
C GLU A 59 24.72 4.29 -9.76
N HIS A 60 23.79 3.98 -8.83
CA HIS A 60 23.04 2.72 -8.79
C HIS A 60 21.63 2.88 -9.33
N GLY A 61 21.22 1.93 -10.18
CA GLY A 61 19.84 1.78 -10.63
C GLY A 61 18.99 0.92 -9.69
N TYR A 62 17.68 0.92 -9.90
CA TYR A 62 16.76 0.12 -9.07
C TYR A 62 17.03 -1.39 -9.15
N LEU A 63 17.42 -1.92 -10.31
CA LEU A 63 17.74 -3.35 -10.47
C LEU A 63 18.98 -3.75 -9.67
N GLU A 64 20.01 -2.90 -9.64
CA GLU A 64 21.21 -3.14 -8.85
C GLU A 64 20.92 -3.14 -7.36
N VAL A 65 20.07 -2.21 -6.90
CA VAL A 65 19.63 -2.19 -5.51
C VAL A 65 18.71 -3.37 -5.17
N MET A 66 17.85 -3.82 -6.10
CA MET A 66 17.06 -5.03 -5.91
C MET A 66 17.96 -6.26 -5.75
N GLU A 67 19.00 -6.39 -6.59
CA GLU A 67 19.97 -7.50 -6.49
C GLU A 67 20.72 -7.44 -5.16
N ALA A 68 21.22 -6.27 -4.75
CA ALA A 68 21.88 -6.09 -3.47
C ALA A 68 20.96 -6.39 -2.26
N LEU A 69 19.66 -6.05 -2.34
CA LEU A 69 18.67 -6.41 -1.33
C LEU A 69 18.51 -7.93 -1.23
N LEU A 70 18.41 -8.62 -2.35
CA LEU A 70 18.26 -10.07 -2.42
C LEU A 70 19.54 -10.78 -1.94
N GLU A 71 20.73 -10.31 -2.31
CA GLU A 71 22.01 -10.77 -1.78
C GLU A 71 22.12 -10.62 -0.26
N ALA A 72 21.57 -9.53 0.28
CA ALA A 72 21.51 -9.30 1.71
C ALA A 72 20.42 -10.13 2.42
N GLY A 73 19.69 -10.99 1.72
CA GLY A 73 18.66 -11.87 2.26
C GLY A 73 17.26 -11.26 2.35
N ALA A 74 16.92 -10.35 1.44
CA ALA A 74 15.53 -9.88 1.31
C ALA A 74 14.61 -11.04 0.93
N ASP A 75 13.45 -11.12 1.61
CA ASP A 75 12.40 -12.07 1.24
C ASP A 75 11.78 -11.66 -0.11
N PRO A 76 11.94 -12.47 -1.18
CA PRO A 76 11.41 -12.15 -2.50
C PRO A 76 9.89 -12.17 -2.55
N ASP A 77 9.24 -12.89 -1.61
CA ASP A 77 7.78 -13.03 -1.51
C ASP A 77 7.16 -12.20 -0.38
N GLY A 78 7.90 -11.27 0.18
CA GLY A 78 7.40 -10.31 1.17
C GLY A 78 6.14 -9.59 0.68
N ARG A 79 5.06 -9.64 1.50
CA ARG A 79 3.71 -9.23 1.08
C ARG A 79 3.26 -7.91 1.67
N MET A 80 2.61 -7.13 0.84
CA MET A 80 1.83 -5.97 1.25
C MET A 80 0.64 -6.37 2.12
N THR A 81 0.37 -5.64 3.20
CA THR A 81 -0.81 -5.85 4.06
C THR A 81 -1.97 -4.93 3.69
N LEU A 82 -1.67 -3.72 3.22
CA LEU A 82 -2.63 -2.72 2.75
C LEU A 82 -2.11 -2.09 1.47
N HIS A 83 -3.04 -1.57 0.66
CA HIS A 83 -2.67 -0.75 -0.49
C HIS A 83 -2.00 0.56 -0.03
N PRO A 84 -0.78 0.88 -0.47
CA PRO A 84 -0.09 2.08 -0.02
C PRO A 84 -0.63 3.32 -0.73
N TRP A 85 -1.08 4.29 0.05
CA TRP A 85 -1.69 5.53 -0.46
C TRP A 85 -0.77 6.33 -1.41
N TYR A 86 0.54 6.28 -1.20
CA TYR A 86 1.50 7.02 -2.01
C TYR A 86 1.70 6.44 -3.43
N MET A 87 1.17 5.25 -3.71
CA MET A 87 1.12 4.71 -5.08
C MET A 87 0.08 5.43 -5.96
N GLU A 88 -0.80 6.22 -5.35
CA GLU A 88 -1.91 6.87 -6.02
C GLU A 88 -1.65 8.35 -6.36
N TYR A 89 -0.42 8.77 -6.46
CA TYR A 89 -0.07 10.18 -6.69
C TYR A 89 -0.41 10.66 -8.12
N THR A 90 -1.56 10.23 -8.61
CA THR A 90 -2.06 10.61 -9.95
C THR A 90 -2.92 11.87 -9.94
N GLY A 91 -3.11 12.51 -8.79
CA GLY A 91 -4.05 13.64 -8.64
C GLY A 91 -5.52 13.23 -8.66
N CYS A 92 -5.81 11.96 -8.73
CA CYS A 92 -7.16 11.39 -8.79
C CYS A 92 -7.81 11.26 -7.40
N GLY A 93 -7.04 11.30 -6.33
CA GLY A 93 -7.55 11.29 -4.94
C GLY A 93 -8.41 10.08 -4.55
N ASN A 94 -8.43 9.04 -5.39
CA ASN A 94 -9.26 7.87 -5.21
C ASN A 94 -8.45 6.60 -5.46
N SER A 95 -8.55 5.63 -4.56
CA SER A 95 -7.95 4.29 -4.66
C SER A 95 -8.34 3.50 -5.93
N GLN A 96 -9.13 4.07 -6.82
CA GLN A 96 -9.64 3.42 -8.02
C GLN A 96 -9.14 4.03 -9.33
N CYS A 97 -8.12 4.86 -9.31
CA CYS A 97 -7.60 5.54 -10.50
C CYS A 97 -6.84 4.64 -11.48
N GLY A 98 -7.36 3.46 -11.72
CA GLY A 98 -6.79 2.50 -12.67
C GLY A 98 -5.67 1.63 -12.10
N LEU A 99 -5.32 1.80 -10.83
CA LEU A 99 -4.38 0.92 -10.15
C LEU A 99 -5.13 -0.26 -9.53
N ILE A 100 -4.57 -1.45 -9.66
CA ILE A 100 -5.05 -2.63 -8.93
C ILE A 100 -4.77 -2.46 -7.44
N ASP A 101 -5.63 -3.06 -6.60
CA ASP A 101 -5.36 -3.12 -5.16
C ASP A 101 -4.11 -3.98 -4.91
N MET A 102 -3.07 -3.36 -4.33
CA MET A 102 -1.80 -4.02 -4.03
C MET A 102 -1.82 -4.80 -2.71
N LYS A 103 -2.97 -4.94 -2.05
CA LYS A 103 -3.07 -5.77 -0.86
C LYS A 103 -2.72 -7.22 -1.16
N GLY A 104 -1.72 -7.74 -0.47
CA GLY A 104 -1.19 -9.09 -0.70
C GLY A 104 -0.21 -9.20 -1.87
N ALA A 105 0.12 -8.09 -2.55
CA ALA A 105 1.10 -8.09 -3.62
C ALA A 105 2.52 -8.31 -3.09
N THR A 106 3.34 -8.97 -3.91
CA THR A 106 4.79 -9.10 -3.76
C THR A 106 5.50 -8.12 -4.71
N ALA A 107 6.82 -8.01 -4.58
CA ALA A 107 7.63 -7.28 -5.55
C ALA A 107 7.44 -7.83 -6.98
N PHE A 108 7.24 -9.15 -7.13
CA PHE A 108 6.97 -9.78 -8.43
C PHE A 108 5.66 -9.31 -9.05
N VAL A 109 4.59 -9.25 -8.27
CA VAL A 109 3.28 -8.73 -8.73
C VAL A 109 3.42 -7.27 -9.17
N ARG A 110 4.17 -6.46 -8.43
CA ARG A 110 4.41 -5.05 -8.80
C ARG A 110 5.20 -4.91 -10.10
N ALA A 111 6.24 -5.73 -10.29
CA ALA A 111 7.01 -5.78 -11.53
C ALA A 111 6.14 -6.24 -12.72
N ALA A 112 5.34 -7.29 -12.52
CA ALA A 112 4.41 -7.80 -13.54
C ALA A 112 3.38 -6.74 -13.96
N TYR A 113 2.81 -6.02 -12.98
CA TYR A 113 1.87 -4.92 -13.24
C TYR A 113 2.51 -3.78 -14.05
N ALA A 114 3.78 -3.53 -13.84
CA ALA A 114 4.56 -2.55 -14.61
C ALA A 114 5.09 -3.09 -15.94
N THR A 115 4.87 -4.38 -16.27
CA THR A 115 5.47 -5.06 -17.43
C THR A 115 7.01 -5.06 -17.41
N ASP A 116 7.61 -5.00 -16.22
CA ASP A 116 9.05 -4.99 -16.00
C ASP A 116 9.63 -6.40 -16.03
N VAL A 117 9.93 -6.86 -17.23
CA VAL A 117 10.48 -8.20 -17.46
C VAL A 117 11.85 -8.40 -16.80
N ASN A 118 12.64 -7.34 -16.67
CA ASN A 118 13.99 -7.44 -16.07
C ASN A 118 13.88 -7.68 -14.55
N ALA A 119 13.05 -6.90 -13.87
CA ALA A 119 12.77 -7.12 -12.45
C ALA A 119 12.11 -8.50 -12.20
N MET A 120 11.17 -8.92 -13.04
CA MET A 120 10.56 -10.25 -12.94
C MET A 120 11.59 -11.37 -13.06
N ARG A 121 12.50 -11.31 -14.03
CA ARG A 121 13.57 -12.31 -14.21
C ARG A 121 14.52 -12.32 -13.02
N LEU A 122 14.90 -11.14 -12.51
CA LEU A 122 15.75 -11.02 -11.34
C LEU A 122 15.10 -11.71 -10.13
N LEU A 123 13.85 -11.36 -9.83
CA LEU A 123 13.09 -11.93 -8.69
C LEU A 123 12.96 -13.46 -8.81
N MET A 124 12.64 -13.99 -10.00
CA MET A 124 12.56 -15.43 -10.22
C MET A 124 13.88 -16.14 -10.00
N ARG A 125 15.02 -15.56 -10.40
CA ARG A 125 16.35 -16.13 -10.12
C ARG A 125 16.62 -16.27 -8.63
N TRP A 126 16.03 -15.41 -7.83
CA TRP A 126 16.13 -15.41 -6.36
C TRP A 126 14.97 -16.13 -5.66
N GLY A 127 14.18 -16.88 -6.41
CA GLY A 127 13.17 -17.79 -5.85
C GLY A 127 11.80 -17.17 -5.58
N ALA A 128 11.50 -15.98 -6.13
CA ALA A 128 10.15 -15.43 -6.04
C ALA A 128 9.12 -16.37 -6.70
N ASP A 129 8.00 -16.59 -6.02
CA ASP A 129 6.89 -17.38 -6.55
C ASP A 129 6.01 -16.53 -7.49
N PRO A 130 6.00 -16.82 -8.81
CA PRO A 130 5.20 -16.07 -9.77
C PRO A 130 3.68 -16.33 -9.64
N HIS A 131 3.27 -17.34 -8.87
CA HIS A 131 1.86 -17.72 -8.69
C HIS A 131 1.20 -17.05 -7.49
N VAL A 132 1.93 -16.24 -6.75
CA VAL A 132 1.39 -15.48 -5.63
C VAL A 132 0.38 -14.44 -6.12
N ALA A 133 -0.90 -14.67 -5.82
CA ALA A 133 -1.97 -13.73 -6.15
C ALA A 133 -2.14 -12.65 -5.08
N THR A 134 -2.57 -11.46 -5.50
CA THR A 134 -3.07 -10.42 -4.59
C THR A 134 -4.34 -10.90 -3.88
N LYS A 135 -4.62 -10.36 -2.70
CA LYS A 135 -5.90 -10.61 -2.04
C LYS A 135 -6.98 -9.83 -2.78
N ALA A 136 -8.00 -10.53 -3.28
CA ALA A 136 -9.15 -9.85 -3.85
C ALA A 136 -9.70 -8.82 -2.84
N PRO A 137 -10.02 -7.60 -3.28
CA PRO A 137 -10.70 -6.65 -2.43
C PRO A 137 -11.99 -7.30 -1.94
N ALA A 138 -12.31 -7.16 -0.65
CA ALA A 138 -13.61 -7.54 -0.16
C ALA A 138 -14.65 -6.90 -1.09
N ARG A 139 -15.57 -7.69 -1.66
CA ARG A 139 -16.64 -7.15 -2.49
C ARG A 139 -17.28 -6.04 -1.67
N ARG A 140 -17.03 -4.81 -2.04
CA ARG A 140 -17.82 -3.69 -1.57
C ARG A 140 -19.23 -4.00 -2.07
N ASN A 141 -20.10 -4.49 -1.18
CA ASN A 141 -21.52 -4.37 -1.43
C ASN A 141 -21.73 -2.89 -1.74
N ARG A 142 -21.93 -2.56 -3.00
CA ARG A 142 -22.44 -1.26 -3.38
C ARG A 142 -23.87 -1.24 -2.83
N ARG A 143 -23.99 -0.85 -1.55
CA ARG A 143 -25.29 -0.52 -0.99
C ARG A 143 -25.87 0.54 -1.91
N THR A 144 -27.01 0.27 -2.45
CA THR A 144 -27.72 1.23 -3.29
C THR A 144 -27.98 2.49 -2.45
N THR A 145 -28.14 3.62 -3.09
CA THR A 145 -28.50 4.86 -2.40
C THR A 145 -29.76 4.66 -1.54
N GLN A 146 -30.69 3.81 -1.99
CA GLN A 146 -31.90 3.44 -1.27
C GLN A 146 -31.63 2.64 0.01
N GLU A 147 -30.69 1.70 -0.02
CA GLU A 147 -30.30 0.95 1.19
C GLU A 147 -29.64 1.86 2.24
N ARG A 148 -28.81 2.80 1.80
CA ARG A 148 -28.21 3.81 2.70
C ARG A 148 -29.26 4.73 3.34
N ILE A 149 -30.24 5.18 2.56
CA ILE A 149 -31.33 6.01 3.06
C ILE A 149 -32.17 5.22 4.07
N ARG A 150 -32.48 3.96 3.77
CA ARG A 150 -33.27 3.10 4.65
C ARG A 150 -32.53 2.83 5.97
N GLU A 151 -31.23 2.56 5.93
CA GLU A 151 -30.42 2.38 7.16
C GLU A 151 -30.36 3.65 8.00
N SER A 152 -30.15 4.81 7.38
CA SER A 152 -30.16 6.09 8.13
C SER A 152 -31.55 6.45 8.69
N GLN A 153 -32.63 6.00 8.06
CA GLN A 153 -33.96 6.16 8.55
C GLN A 153 -34.28 5.26 9.77
N VAL A 154 -33.80 4.01 9.72
CA VAL A 154 -33.89 3.07 10.86
C VAL A 154 -33.10 3.60 12.05
N GLU A 155 -31.84 4.00 11.84
CA GLU A 155 -30.98 4.57 12.88
C GLU A 155 -31.59 5.86 13.51
N ALA A 156 -32.28 6.68 12.70
CA ALA A 156 -32.95 7.86 13.17
C ALA A 156 -34.18 7.50 14.02
N LEU A 157 -34.92 6.44 13.69
CA LEU A 157 -36.07 5.96 14.46
C LEU A 157 -35.63 5.36 15.80
N ASP A 158 -34.57 4.54 15.80
CA ASP A 158 -34.03 3.97 17.04
C ASP A 158 -33.59 5.07 18.02
N ASN A 159 -32.96 6.14 17.50
CA ASN A 159 -32.56 7.28 18.31
C ASN A 159 -33.78 8.07 18.88
N VAL A 160 -34.90 8.13 18.17
CA VAL A 160 -36.12 8.78 18.66
C VAL A 160 -36.78 7.98 19.80
N GLU A 161 -36.87 6.65 19.65
CA GLU A 161 -37.37 5.76 20.69
C GLU A 161 -36.52 5.84 21.97
N GLU A 162 -35.19 5.84 21.83
CA GLU A 162 -34.28 6.01 22.97
C GLU A 162 -34.47 7.37 23.68
N PHE A 163 -34.75 8.44 22.92
CA PHE A 163 -35.04 9.78 23.46
C PHE A 163 -36.39 9.84 24.20
N GLU A 164 -37.40 9.15 23.70
CA GLU A 164 -38.72 9.09 24.35
C GLU A 164 -38.64 8.28 25.66
N GLU A 165 -37.94 7.14 25.69
CA GLU A 165 -37.73 6.36 26.91
C GLU A 165 -36.96 7.13 27.99
N LEU A 166 -35.94 7.90 27.61
CA LEU A 166 -35.20 8.76 28.53
C LEU A 166 -36.03 9.92 29.06
N SER A 167 -36.91 10.50 28.23
CA SER A 167 -37.85 11.56 28.62
C SER A 167 -38.88 11.07 29.63
N ASP A 168 -39.47 9.90 29.40
CA ASP A 168 -40.45 9.30 30.29
C ASP A 168 -39.86 8.89 31.65
N SER A 169 -38.64 8.36 31.62
CA SER A 169 -37.91 8.01 32.85
C SER A 169 -37.52 9.23 33.68
N ALA A 170 -37.19 10.36 33.05
CA ALA A 170 -36.88 11.61 33.71
C ALA A 170 -38.11 12.26 34.33
N GLN A 171 -39.29 12.15 33.69
CA GLN A 171 -40.57 12.63 34.25
C GLN A 171 -41.03 11.77 35.41
N ALA A 172 -40.82 10.45 35.38
CA ALA A 172 -41.16 9.55 36.48
C ALA A 172 -40.33 9.83 37.74
N THR A 173 -39.11 10.33 37.60
CA THR A 173 -38.20 10.63 38.73
C THR A 173 -38.51 12.01 39.36
N ALA A 174 -39.23 12.90 38.69
CA ALA A 174 -39.55 14.26 39.17
C ALA A 174 -40.88 14.34 39.99
N VAL A 175 -41.57 13.22 40.18
CA VAL A 175 -42.90 13.14 40.88
C VAL A 175 -42.77 12.50 42.27
N VAL A 176 -41.58 12.32 42.84
CA VAL A 176 -41.39 11.78 44.20
C VAL A 176 -40.99 12.87 45.20
#